data_72b236a05385f0b03459e6f0ff2732d9
#
_entry.id   72b236a05385f0b03459e6f0ff2732d9
#
_cell.length_a   1.000
_cell.length_b   1.000
_cell.length_c   1.000
_cell.angle_alpha   90.00
_cell.angle_beta   90.00
_cell.angle_gamma   90.00
#
_symmetry.space_group_name_H-M   'P 1'
#
loop_
_entity.id
_entity.type
_entity.pdbx_description
1 polymer ?
#
loop_
_entity_poly.entity_id
_entity_poly.type
_entity_poly.pdbx_seq_one_letter_code
_entity_poly.pdbx_strand_id
1 'polypeptide(L)'
;GLPILMVRFPDGKNVPYWNTFYQEIKYPVLDAQDIMQVAKVQYYKADLIAKKVNEEIAAGKKPSELSIDTFCKDSVVELLESKRKYLGQMDLNIKSPLVWEFYDETLKTLAAYGAKIVRLDAFAYAPKEPGEKNFLNEPGTWEVLEKVRKLADKYNLTLLPEIHASYGEKNYEQIAKQGYMTYDFFLPGMIIDALESGNGSTLEKWAKELMEKEIHVVNMLGCHDGIPLLDLKGLIPEERIQQIIDTVVARGGYVKDLHGQKNVYYQVNATYYSALGEDDKKMLMARALQMFMPGKPQVWYLDLFAGKNDHEAVKRAGAGGHKEINRTNLSAAQIEELMKTDIVKEQLKLLHFRNVSKAFGFDAELAVSTEGEIITFIWTNQGESATLRANLKTFEYEITDSEGIYA
;
A
#
# COMPACT_ATOMS: atom_id res chain seq x y z
N GLY A 1 -0.88 -20.03 19.71
CA GLY A 1 -0.74 -19.15 18.56
C GLY A 1 -1.34 -19.78 17.29
N LEU A 2 -1.56 -18.95 16.27
CA LEU A 2 -2.06 -19.46 14.98
C LEU A 2 -0.97 -20.25 14.26
N PRO A 3 -1.33 -21.32 13.52
CA PRO A 3 -0.36 -22.07 12.73
C PRO A 3 0.19 -21.21 11.59
N ILE A 4 1.53 -21.20 11.47
CA ILE A 4 2.22 -20.56 10.33
C ILE A 4 2.39 -21.56 9.19
N LEU A 5 2.55 -21.06 7.98
CA LEU A 5 2.84 -21.89 6.82
C LEU A 5 4.26 -22.45 6.93
N MET A 6 4.38 -23.77 6.79
CA MET A 6 5.65 -24.49 6.82
C MET A 6 5.88 -25.21 5.50
N VAL A 7 7.11 -25.23 5.03
CA VAL A 7 7.54 -26.02 3.88
C VAL A 7 8.40 -27.18 4.36
N ARG A 8 8.04 -28.39 3.96
CA ARG A 8 8.81 -29.59 4.23
C ARG A 8 9.73 -29.89 3.05
N PHE A 9 11.02 -29.88 3.30
CA PHE A 9 12.03 -30.24 2.30
C PHE A 9 12.20 -31.77 2.17
N PRO A 10 12.79 -32.25 1.05
CA PRO A 10 13.04 -33.68 0.85
C PRO A 10 13.90 -34.36 1.93
N ASP A 11 14.80 -33.60 2.58
CA ASP A 11 15.62 -34.05 3.70
C ASP A 11 14.86 -34.19 5.02
N GLY A 12 13.53 -33.86 5.00
CA GLY A 12 12.65 -33.95 6.18
C GLY A 12 12.62 -32.69 7.04
N LYS A 13 13.42 -31.66 6.74
CA LYS A 13 13.37 -30.38 7.47
C LYS A 13 12.07 -29.63 7.19
N ASN A 14 11.47 -29.08 8.24
CA ASN A 14 10.38 -28.15 8.16
C ASN A 14 10.90 -26.72 8.39
N VAL A 15 10.64 -25.81 7.46
CA VAL A 15 11.09 -24.42 7.53
C VAL A 15 9.88 -23.50 7.38
N PRO A 16 9.77 -22.42 8.18
CA PRO A 16 8.72 -21.43 7.99
C PRO A 16 8.78 -20.81 6.59
N TYR A 17 7.61 -20.65 5.97
CA TYR A 17 7.50 -19.93 4.72
C TYR A 17 7.43 -18.43 5.01
N TRP A 18 8.40 -17.68 4.49
CA TRP A 18 8.50 -16.25 4.73
C TRP A 18 7.72 -15.44 3.72
N ASN A 19 7.08 -14.39 4.22
CA ASN A 19 6.54 -13.34 3.38
C ASN A 19 7.68 -12.52 2.72
N THR A 20 7.44 -11.98 1.55
CA THR A 20 8.43 -11.20 0.79
C THR A 20 8.64 -9.77 1.29
N PHE A 21 7.78 -9.26 2.20
CA PHE A 21 7.78 -7.85 2.57
C PHE A 21 8.82 -7.46 3.61
N TYR A 22 9.03 -8.31 4.61
CA TYR A 22 9.99 -8.00 5.66
C TYR A 22 10.56 -9.27 6.26
N GLN A 23 11.88 -9.41 6.20
CA GLN A 23 12.59 -10.53 6.77
C GLN A 23 13.91 -10.06 7.36
N GLU A 24 14.07 -10.25 8.66
CA GLU A 24 15.32 -10.03 9.36
C GLU A 24 15.62 -11.22 10.25
N ILE A 25 16.83 -11.77 10.15
CA ILE A 25 17.32 -12.80 11.04
C ILE A 25 18.24 -12.11 12.05
N LYS A 26 17.91 -12.23 13.34
CA LYS A 26 18.78 -11.82 14.44
C LYS A 26 19.38 -13.02 15.12
N TYR A 27 20.69 -13.08 15.13
CA TYR A 27 21.42 -14.03 15.91
C TYR A 27 21.64 -13.52 17.34
N PRO A 28 21.67 -14.40 18.36
CA PRO A 28 21.96 -14.00 19.73
C PRO A 28 23.40 -13.50 19.85
N VAL A 29 23.64 -12.61 20.80
CA VAL A 29 24.99 -12.32 21.29
C VAL A 29 25.35 -13.49 22.22
N LEU A 30 26.39 -14.26 21.87
CA LEU A 30 26.84 -15.40 22.65
C LEU A 30 27.84 -14.95 23.73
N ASP A 31 27.81 -15.57 24.88
CA ASP A 31 28.80 -15.43 25.94
C ASP A 31 29.73 -16.65 26.05
N ALA A 32 30.70 -16.57 26.95
CA ALA A 32 31.63 -17.69 27.18
C ALA A 32 30.91 -18.98 27.65
N GLN A 33 29.81 -18.86 28.41
CA GLN A 33 29.05 -19.99 28.90
C GLN A 33 28.33 -20.73 27.77
N ASP A 34 27.72 -19.96 26.83
CA ASP A 34 27.12 -20.51 25.64
C ASP A 34 28.12 -21.38 24.84
N ILE A 35 29.33 -20.87 24.64
CA ILE A 35 30.38 -21.59 23.92
C ILE A 35 30.87 -22.82 24.70
N MET A 36 31.04 -22.70 26.01
CA MET A 36 31.47 -23.83 26.85
C MET A 36 30.47 -25.01 26.81
N GLN A 37 29.18 -24.73 26.71
CA GLN A 37 28.13 -25.76 26.61
C GLN A 37 28.27 -26.60 25.35
N VAL A 38 28.68 -26.03 24.23
CA VAL A 38 28.70 -26.72 22.93
C VAL A 38 30.10 -27.16 22.50
N ALA A 39 31.16 -26.42 22.86
CA ALA A 39 32.52 -26.63 22.37
C ALA A 39 33.44 -27.35 23.37
N LYS A 40 33.02 -27.56 24.61
CA LYS A 40 33.80 -28.22 25.68
C LYS A 40 35.20 -27.66 25.90
N VAL A 41 35.35 -26.34 25.85
CA VAL A 41 36.62 -25.62 26.04
C VAL A 41 36.65 -24.87 27.37
N GLN A 42 37.84 -24.48 27.83
CA GLN A 42 38.00 -23.67 29.03
C GLN A 42 37.44 -22.25 28.80
N TYR A 43 37.04 -21.58 29.89
CA TYR A 43 36.40 -20.28 29.89
C TYR A 43 37.14 -19.24 29.03
N TYR A 44 38.47 -19.11 29.22
CA TYR A 44 39.26 -18.14 28.44
C TYR A 44 39.16 -18.33 26.92
N LYS A 45 39.25 -19.61 26.48
CA LYS A 45 39.11 -19.93 25.05
C LYS A 45 37.70 -19.72 24.57
N ALA A 46 36.70 -20.03 25.39
CA ALA A 46 35.30 -19.80 25.12
C ALA A 46 34.96 -18.29 24.93
N ASP A 47 35.53 -17.44 25.80
CA ASP A 47 35.34 -15.98 25.72
C ASP A 47 35.92 -15.39 24.43
N LEU A 48 37.11 -15.86 24.02
CA LEU A 48 37.71 -15.42 22.73
C LEU A 48 36.86 -15.87 21.53
N ILE A 49 36.34 -17.10 21.55
CA ILE A 49 35.44 -17.58 20.47
C ILE A 49 34.17 -16.77 20.46
N ALA A 50 33.52 -16.51 21.59
CA ALA A 50 32.28 -15.74 21.68
C ALA A 50 32.46 -14.31 21.13
N LYS A 51 33.54 -13.63 21.55
CA LYS A 51 33.85 -12.27 21.03
C LYS A 51 34.00 -12.27 19.51
N LYS A 52 34.80 -13.20 18.98
CA LYS A 52 35.03 -13.30 17.53
C LYS A 52 33.72 -13.59 16.75
N VAL A 53 32.92 -14.54 17.28
CA VAL A 53 31.59 -14.85 16.67
C VAL A 53 30.71 -13.63 16.65
N ASN A 54 30.59 -12.91 17.77
CA ASN A 54 29.74 -11.73 17.87
C ASN A 54 30.22 -10.61 16.94
N GLU A 55 31.52 -10.37 16.83
CA GLU A 55 32.11 -9.39 15.91
C GLU A 55 31.82 -9.74 14.45
N GLU A 56 32.01 -11.00 14.06
CA GLU A 56 31.79 -11.44 12.69
C GLU A 56 30.29 -11.42 12.29
N ILE A 57 29.39 -11.81 13.20
CA ILE A 57 27.94 -11.70 13.00
C ILE A 57 27.50 -10.23 12.91
N ALA A 58 28.02 -9.37 13.81
CA ALA A 58 27.73 -7.92 13.75
C ALA A 58 28.25 -7.27 12.45
N ALA A 59 29.33 -7.79 11.87
CA ALA A 59 29.85 -7.39 10.56
C ALA A 59 29.04 -7.95 9.37
N GLY A 60 27.96 -8.71 9.63
CA GLY A 60 27.05 -9.22 8.58
C GLY A 60 27.41 -10.59 8.01
N LYS A 61 28.41 -11.29 8.57
CA LYS A 61 28.68 -12.67 8.15
C LYS A 61 27.58 -13.61 8.56
N LYS A 62 27.30 -14.61 7.72
CA LYS A 62 26.40 -15.72 8.05
C LYS A 62 27.11 -16.71 9.00
N PRO A 63 26.37 -17.46 9.84
CA PRO A 63 27.00 -18.45 10.71
C PRO A 63 27.90 -19.46 9.99
N SER A 64 27.56 -19.88 8.79
CA SER A 64 28.37 -20.78 7.96
C SER A 64 29.72 -20.17 7.51
N GLU A 65 29.83 -18.83 7.51
CA GLU A 65 30.99 -18.07 7.04
C GLU A 65 31.95 -17.69 8.20
N LEU A 66 31.63 -18.08 9.43
CA LEU A 66 32.44 -17.77 10.60
C LEU A 66 33.86 -18.34 10.48
N SER A 67 34.85 -17.51 10.82
CA SER A 67 36.28 -17.83 10.75
C SER A 67 36.81 -18.31 12.12
N ILE A 68 36.13 -19.27 12.76
CA ILE A 68 36.52 -19.87 14.03
C ILE A 68 37.11 -21.28 13.83
N ASP A 69 37.73 -21.84 14.91
CA ASP A 69 38.34 -23.15 14.85
C ASP A 69 37.35 -24.23 14.38
N THR A 70 37.77 -25.07 13.43
CA THR A 70 36.92 -26.09 12.80
C THR A 70 36.38 -27.10 13.81
N PHE A 71 37.11 -27.38 14.89
CA PHE A 71 36.69 -28.35 15.91
C PHE A 71 35.39 -27.97 16.65
N CYS A 72 35.05 -26.69 16.70
CA CYS A 72 33.85 -26.20 17.39
C CYS A 72 32.89 -25.46 16.44
N LYS A 73 33.25 -25.22 15.18
CA LYS A 73 32.48 -24.42 14.24
C LYS A 73 31.06 -24.94 14.08
N ASP A 74 30.90 -26.23 13.81
CA ASP A 74 29.59 -26.83 13.57
C ASP A 74 28.66 -26.68 14.77
N SER A 75 29.19 -26.97 16.00
CA SER A 75 28.42 -26.83 17.24
C SER A 75 28.05 -25.39 17.56
N VAL A 76 28.91 -24.41 17.24
CA VAL A 76 28.61 -22.97 17.40
C VAL A 76 27.60 -22.49 16.37
N VAL A 77 27.72 -22.95 15.13
CA VAL A 77 26.74 -22.66 14.08
C VAL A 77 25.37 -23.22 14.47
N GLU A 78 25.29 -24.46 14.92
CA GLU A 78 24.07 -25.09 15.40
C GLU A 78 23.45 -24.33 16.57
N LEU A 79 24.26 -23.86 17.52
CA LEU A 79 23.81 -23.04 18.64
C LEU A 79 23.22 -21.71 18.16
N LEU A 80 23.93 -20.98 17.27
CA LEU A 80 23.42 -19.72 16.68
C LEU A 80 22.09 -19.95 15.95
N GLU A 81 22.01 -20.97 15.10
CA GLU A 81 20.80 -21.29 14.33
C GLU A 81 19.64 -21.73 15.24
N SER A 82 19.92 -22.45 16.34
CA SER A 82 18.89 -22.86 17.29
C SER A 82 18.29 -21.70 18.10
N LYS A 83 19.10 -20.67 18.36
CA LYS A 83 18.72 -19.49 19.15
C LYS A 83 18.37 -18.28 18.27
N ARG A 84 18.45 -18.39 16.93
CA ARG A 84 18.13 -17.28 16.03
C ARG A 84 16.69 -16.84 16.21
N LYS A 85 16.48 -15.54 16.12
CA LYS A 85 15.15 -14.95 16.12
C LYS A 85 14.84 -14.41 14.72
N TYR A 86 13.65 -14.71 14.26
CA TYR A 86 13.13 -14.13 13.06
C TYR A 86 12.31 -12.90 13.42
N LEU A 87 12.66 -11.77 12.83
CA LEU A 87 11.84 -10.56 12.86
C LEU A 87 11.26 -10.38 11.45
N GLY A 88 9.95 -10.38 11.35
CA GLY A 88 9.30 -10.22 10.08
C GLY A 88 7.91 -10.84 10.05
N GLN A 89 7.30 -10.77 8.90
CA GLN A 89 5.98 -11.36 8.66
C GLN A 89 6.13 -12.80 8.23
N MET A 90 5.43 -13.69 8.92
CA MET A 90 5.25 -15.08 8.54
C MET A 90 3.83 -15.29 8.04
N ASP A 91 3.68 -16.06 6.96
CA ASP A 91 2.37 -16.35 6.43
C ASP A 91 1.63 -17.35 7.33
N LEU A 92 0.36 -17.08 7.57
CA LEU A 92 -0.53 -18.04 8.22
C LEU A 92 -0.76 -19.24 7.31
N ASN A 93 -0.91 -20.41 7.90
CA ASN A 93 -1.28 -21.61 7.17
C ASN A 93 -2.79 -21.60 6.84
N ILE A 94 -3.14 -21.03 5.69
CA ILE A 94 -4.53 -20.99 5.23
C ILE A 94 -5.17 -22.36 4.98
N LYS A 95 -4.41 -23.45 5.02
CA LYS A 95 -4.93 -24.83 4.99
C LYS A 95 -5.41 -25.28 6.36
N SER A 96 -5.07 -24.56 7.44
CA SER A 96 -5.46 -24.91 8.81
C SER A 96 -6.87 -24.44 9.15
N PRO A 97 -7.73 -25.30 9.69
CA PRO A 97 -9.06 -24.89 10.21
C PRO A 97 -8.99 -23.78 11.25
N LEU A 98 -7.98 -23.79 12.12
CA LEU A 98 -7.79 -22.76 13.17
C LEU A 98 -7.61 -21.35 12.60
N VAL A 99 -6.99 -21.22 11.42
CA VAL A 99 -6.87 -19.92 10.73
C VAL A 99 -8.22 -19.42 10.25
N TRP A 100 -9.09 -20.33 9.78
CA TRP A 100 -10.44 -19.98 9.34
C TRP A 100 -11.39 -19.65 10.50
N GLU A 101 -11.26 -20.31 11.63
CA GLU A 101 -11.95 -19.94 12.87
C GLU A 101 -11.55 -18.53 13.32
N PHE A 102 -10.26 -18.21 13.25
CA PHE A 102 -9.75 -16.88 13.55
C PHE A 102 -10.30 -15.82 12.59
N TYR A 103 -10.37 -16.10 11.29
CA TYR A 103 -10.94 -15.16 10.31
C TYR A 103 -12.44 -14.95 10.53
N ASP A 104 -13.19 -16.01 10.83
CA ASP A 104 -14.62 -15.91 11.13
C ASP A 104 -14.87 -15.03 12.36
N GLU A 105 -14.15 -15.26 13.46
CA GLU A 105 -14.23 -14.44 14.69
C GLU A 105 -13.80 -12.98 14.46
N THR A 106 -12.77 -12.77 13.64
CA THR A 106 -12.31 -11.42 13.28
C THR A 106 -13.38 -10.66 12.50
N LEU A 107 -13.96 -11.26 11.46
CA LEU A 107 -15.01 -10.64 10.67
C LEU A 107 -16.26 -10.34 11.50
N LYS A 108 -16.65 -11.28 12.37
CA LYS A 108 -17.74 -11.09 13.33
C LYS A 108 -17.49 -9.88 14.24
N THR A 109 -16.28 -9.77 14.78
CA THR A 109 -15.89 -8.66 15.67
C THR A 109 -15.91 -7.33 14.93
N LEU A 110 -15.38 -7.27 13.71
CA LEU A 110 -15.41 -6.06 12.89
C LEU A 110 -16.85 -5.62 12.57
N ALA A 111 -17.73 -6.57 12.25
CA ALA A 111 -19.15 -6.28 12.04
C ALA A 111 -19.83 -5.75 13.30
N ALA A 112 -19.52 -6.32 14.48
CA ALA A 112 -20.04 -5.85 15.76
C ALA A 112 -19.58 -4.42 16.10
N TYR A 113 -18.40 -4.02 15.63
CA TYR A 113 -17.90 -2.63 15.73
C TYR A 113 -18.49 -1.68 14.67
N GLY A 114 -19.37 -2.19 13.80
CA GLY A 114 -20.07 -1.37 12.81
C GLY A 114 -19.37 -1.27 11.45
N ALA A 115 -18.31 -2.05 11.21
CA ALA A 115 -17.69 -2.11 9.89
C ALA A 115 -18.70 -2.53 8.82
N LYS A 116 -18.60 -1.96 7.63
CA LYS A 116 -19.38 -2.31 6.44
C LYS A 116 -18.51 -2.82 5.31
N ILE A 117 -17.30 -2.26 5.21
CA ILE A 117 -16.31 -2.66 4.21
C ILE A 117 -15.06 -3.14 4.98
N VAL A 118 -14.53 -4.30 4.60
CA VAL A 118 -13.31 -4.87 5.17
C VAL A 118 -12.26 -4.97 4.07
N ARG A 119 -11.15 -4.24 4.26
CA ARG A 119 -9.97 -4.33 3.40
C ARG A 119 -9.19 -5.60 3.72
N LEU A 120 -8.88 -6.37 2.70
CA LEU A 120 -8.02 -7.54 2.80
C LEU A 120 -6.61 -7.16 2.36
N ASP A 121 -5.75 -6.87 3.35
CA ASP A 121 -4.37 -6.44 3.15
C ASP A 121 -3.53 -7.50 2.47
N ALA A 122 -2.74 -7.10 1.46
CA ALA A 122 -1.79 -7.97 0.75
C ALA A 122 -2.38 -9.33 0.32
N PHE A 123 -3.65 -9.37 -0.02
CA PHE A 123 -4.45 -10.58 -0.16
C PHE A 123 -3.87 -11.58 -1.17
N ALA A 124 -3.35 -11.07 -2.29
CA ALA A 124 -2.81 -11.91 -3.37
C ALA A 124 -1.58 -12.75 -2.97
N TYR A 125 -1.01 -12.48 -1.79
CA TYR A 125 0.11 -13.25 -1.24
C TYR A 125 -0.32 -14.42 -0.33
N ALA A 126 -1.61 -14.55 -0.01
CA ALA A 126 -2.10 -15.53 0.96
C ALA A 126 -1.93 -16.99 0.49
N PRO A 127 -2.30 -17.39 -0.74
CA PRO A 127 -2.06 -18.74 -1.20
C PRO A 127 -0.63 -18.88 -1.71
N LYS A 128 0.10 -19.86 -1.15
CA LYS A 128 1.47 -20.22 -1.55
C LYS A 128 1.60 -21.72 -1.67
N GLU A 129 2.29 -22.13 -2.75
CA GLU A 129 2.64 -23.52 -2.99
C GLU A 129 4.13 -23.60 -3.38
N PRO A 130 4.86 -24.63 -2.93
CA PRO A 130 6.27 -24.82 -3.32
C PRO A 130 6.40 -24.94 -4.83
N GLY A 131 7.34 -24.17 -5.42
CA GLY A 131 7.58 -24.14 -6.84
C GLY A 131 6.75 -23.13 -7.66
N GLU A 132 5.76 -22.51 -7.02
CA GLU A 132 4.94 -21.46 -7.62
C GLU A 132 5.45 -20.05 -7.26
N LYS A 133 4.94 -19.04 -7.97
CA LYS A 133 5.21 -17.63 -7.64
C LYS A 133 4.57 -17.28 -6.29
N ASN A 134 5.05 -16.20 -5.65
CA ASN A 134 4.56 -15.77 -4.34
C ASN A 134 3.33 -14.83 -4.41
N PHE A 135 2.91 -14.46 -5.60
CA PHE A 135 1.88 -13.43 -5.80
C PHE A 135 0.86 -13.89 -6.84
N LEU A 136 -0.42 -13.72 -6.53
CA LEU A 136 -1.56 -13.99 -7.40
C LEU A 136 -1.49 -15.40 -8.03
N ASN A 137 -1.39 -16.42 -7.19
CA ASN A 137 -1.44 -17.82 -7.64
C ASN A 137 -2.87 -18.20 -7.99
N GLU A 138 -3.04 -18.73 -9.19
CA GLU A 138 -4.33 -19.20 -9.68
C GLU A 138 -4.38 -20.74 -9.68
N PRO A 139 -5.52 -21.36 -9.32
CA PRO A 139 -6.79 -20.73 -8.89
C PRO A 139 -6.83 -20.35 -7.41
N GLY A 140 -5.79 -20.66 -6.62
CA GLY A 140 -5.77 -20.57 -5.16
C GLY A 140 -6.15 -19.19 -4.60
N THR A 141 -5.73 -18.09 -5.25
CA THR A 141 -6.11 -16.72 -4.81
C THR A 141 -7.62 -16.53 -4.83
N TRP A 142 -8.27 -16.97 -5.89
CA TRP A 142 -9.73 -16.81 -6.05
C TRP A 142 -10.51 -17.76 -5.13
N GLU A 143 -10.02 -18.96 -4.91
CA GLU A 143 -10.63 -19.92 -3.96
C GLU A 143 -10.59 -19.40 -2.52
N VAL A 144 -9.45 -18.80 -2.12
CA VAL A 144 -9.31 -18.18 -0.80
C VAL A 144 -10.22 -16.96 -0.68
N LEU A 145 -10.29 -16.11 -1.72
CA LEU A 145 -11.16 -14.94 -1.73
C LEU A 145 -12.63 -15.33 -1.60
N GLU A 146 -13.08 -16.33 -2.34
CA GLU A 146 -14.43 -16.87 -2.27
C GLU A 146 -14.77 -17.43 -0.88
N LYS A 147 -13.80 -18.10 -0.24
CA LYS A 147 -13.97 -18.62 1.11
C LYS A 147 -14.11 -17.50 2.14
N VAL A 148 -13.31 -16.44 2.03
CA VAL A 148 -13.43 -15.25 2.88
C VAL A 148 -14.77 -14.55 2.64
N ARG A 149 -15.22 -14.45 1.37
CA ARG A 149 -16.52 -13.86 1.02
C ARG A 149 -17.67 -14.58 1.73
N LYS A 150 -17.70 -15.91 1.70
CA LYS A 150 -18.71 -16.70 2.39
C LYS A 150 -18.76 -16.45 3.90
N LEU A 151 -17.62 -16.15 4.52
CA LEU A 151 -17.56 -15.74 5.92
C LEU A 151 -18.09 -14.32 6.11
N ALA A 152 -17.68 -13.39 5.24
CA ALA A 152 -18.10 -12.00 5.30
C ALA A 152 -19.62 -11.83 5.09
N ASP A 153 -20.21 -12.61 4.20
CA ASP A 153 -21.65 -12.59 3.90
C ASP A 153 -22.49 -12.91 5.14
N LYS A 154 -22.00 -13.78 6.06
CA LYS A 154 -22.69 -14.07 7.33
C LYS A 154 -22.91 -12.81 8.18
N TYR A 155 -22.06 -11.81 8.02
CA TYR A 155 -22.03 -10.60 8.83
C TYR A 155 -22.38 -9.33 8.05
N ASN A 156 -22.89 -9.46 6.81
CA ASN A 156 -23.22 -8.36 5.91
C ASN A 156 -22.02 -7.40 5.68
N LEU A 157 -20.83 -7.96 5.49
CA LEU A 157 -19.61 -7.24 5.21
C LEU A 157 -19.28 -7.29 3.72
N THR A 158 -18.91 -6.16 3.14
CA THR A 158 -18.37 -6.06 1.79
C THR A 158 -16.85 -6.19 1.85
N LEU A 159 -16.25 -7.00 0.97
CA LEU A 159 -14.80 -7.16 0.89
C LEU A 159 -14.19 -6.18 -0.10
N LEU A 160 -13.01 -5.67 0.26
CA LEU A 160 -12.16 -4.85 -0.58
C LEU A 160 -10.76 -5.48 -0.63
N PRO A 161 -10.50 -6.40 -1.57
CA PRO A 161 -9.18 -7.02 -1.71
C PRO A 161 -8.16 -6.00 -2.23
N GLU A 162 -7.00 -5.94 -1.56
CA GLU A 162 -5.88 -5.14 -1.99
C GLU A 162 -4.97 -5.99 -2.88
N ILE A 163 -4.97 -5.67 -4.17
CA ILE A 163 -4.12 -6.32 -5.17
C ILE A 163 -3.51 -5.22 -6.03
N HIS A 164 -2.19 -5.03 -5.91
CA HIS A 164 -1.41 -4.17 -6.79
C HIS A 164 -1.04 -4.92 -8.06
N ALA A 165 -1.43 -4.38 -9.19
CA ALA A 165 -1.08 -4.92 -10.50
C ALA A 165 -1.09 -3.81 -11.55
N SER A 166 -0.30 -3.97 -12.60
CA SER A 166 -0.28 -3.01 -13.69
C SER A 166 -1.62 -2.98 -14.44
N TYR A 167 -1.95 -1.82 -15.00
CA TYR A 167 -3.13 -1.69 -15.86
C TYR A 167 -3.12 -2.70 -17.00
N GLY A 168 -1.93 -2.99 -17.58
CA GLY A 168 -1.78 -3.96 -18.66
C GLY A 168 -2.15 -5.40 -18.29
N GLU A 169 -2.03 -5.79 -17.02
CA GLU A 169 -2.39 -7.12 -16.51
C GLU A 169 -3.91 -7.32 -16.34
N LYS A 170 -4.69 -6.25 -16.32
CA LYS A 170 -6.16 -6.30 -16.24
C LYS A 170 -6.74 -7.01 -14.99
N ASN A 171 -5.97 -7.11 -13.91
CA ASN A 171 -6.42 -7.79 -12.69
C ASN A 171 -7.60 -7.05 -12.03
N TYR A 172 -7.68 -5.72 -12.16
CA TYR A 172 -8.82 -4.94 -11.69
C TYR A 172 -10.14 -5.36 -12.36
N GLU A 173 -10.12 -5.70 -13.66
CA GLU A 173 -11.30 -6.22 -14.35
C GLU A 173 -11.68 -7.62 -13.85
N GLN A 174 -10.69 -8.46 -13.57
CA GLN A 174 -10.91 -9.81 -13.05
C GLN A 174 -11.53 -9.77 -11.66
N ILE A 175 -11.07 -8.88 -10.79
CA ILE A 175 -11.64 -8.65 -9.45
C ILE A 175 -13.08 -8.14 -9.58
N ALA A 176 -13.32 -7.14 -10.43
CA ALA A 176 -14.65 -6.55 -10.63
C ALA A 176 -15.66 -7.57 -11.20
N LYS A 177 -15.27 -8.41 -12.17
CA LYS A 177 -16.11 -9.50 -12.73
C LYS A 177 -16.55 -10.52 -11.68
N GLN A 178 -15.83 -10.65 -10.58
CA GLN A 178 -16.21 -11.49 -9.45
C GLN A 178 -17.11 -10.78 -8.43
N GLY A 179 -17.50 -9.53 -8.71
CA GLY A 179 -18.42 -8.75 -7.87
C GLY A 179 -17.74 -8.00 -6.71
N TYR A 180 -16.43 -7.83 -6.74
CA TYR A 180 -15.71 -7.06 -5.71
C TYR A 180 -15.43 -5.63 -6.15
N MET A 181 -15.47 -4.70 -5.19
CA MET A 181 -14.82 -3.41 -5.38
C MET A 181 -13.31 -3.60 -5.44
N THR A 182 -12.63 -2.76 -6.20
CA THR A 182 -11.16 -2.75 -6.29
C THR A 182 -10.59 -1.40 -5.93
N TYR A 183 -9.31 -1.34 -5.57
CA TYR A 183 -8.62 -0.07 -5.42
C TYR A 183 -8.29 0.54 -6.78
N ASP A 184 -8.47 1.86 -6.88
CA ASP A 184 -7.96 2.66 -8.00
C ASP A 184 -6.54 3.15 -7.68
N PHE A 185 -5.56 2.28 -7.87
CA PHE A 185 -4.14 2.62 -7.70
C PHE A 185 -3.57 3.40 -8.89
N PHE A 186 -4.36 3.61 -9.94
CA PHE A 186 -3.96 4.36 -11.13
C PHE A 186 -4.17 5.86 -10.94
N LEU A 187 -5.25 6.25 -10.25
CA LEU A 187 -5.67 7.64 -10.11
C LEU A 187 -4.58 8.57 -9.54
N PRO A 188 -3.84 8.20 -8.47
CA PRO A 188 -2.82 9.08 -7.90
C PRO A 188 -1.80 9.57 -8.93
N GLY A 189 -1.23 8.65 -9.69
CA GLY A 189 -0.24 8.98 -10.72
C GLY A 189 -0.84 9.67 -11.93
N MET A 190 -2.05 9.29 -12.36
CA MET A 190 -2.74 9.96 -13.47
C MET A 190 -3.06 11.43 -13.18
N ILE A 191 -3.43 11.76 -11.93
CA ILE A 191 -3.67 13.16 -11.57
C ILE A 191 -2.37 13.95 -11.59
N ILE A 192 -1.27 13.43 -11.06
CA ILE A 192 0.04 14.10 -11.17
C ILE A 192 0.38 14.31 -12.65
N ASP A 193 0.23 13.29 -13.48
CA ASP A 193 0.47 13.37 -14.92
C ASP A 193 -0.37 14.46 -15.58
N ALA A 194 -1.65 14.52 -15.28
CA ALA A 194 -2.57 15.51 -15.84
C ALA A 194 -2.20 16.95 -15.43
N LEU A 195 -1.82 17.15 -14.16
CA LEU A 195 -1.45 18.48 -13.65
C LEU A 195 -0.08 18.94 -14.14
N GLU A 196 0.87 18.04 -14.38
CA GLU A 196 2.20 18.39 -14.90
C GLU A 196 2.17 18.61 -16.43
N SER A 197 1.27 17.92 -17.14
CA SER A 197 1.17 18.04 -18.59
C SER A 197 0.10 19.01 -19.09
N GLY A 198 -0.87 19.36 -18.24
CA GLY A 198 -2.05 20.12 -18.66
C GLY A 198 -3.02 19.29 -19.53
N ASN A 199 -3.00 17.96 -19.48
CA ASN A 199 -3.78 17.08 -20.34
C ASN A 199 -4.62 16.09 -19.54
N GLY A 200 -5.95 16.14 -19.71
CA GLY A 200 -6.92 15.30 -19.00
C GLY A 200 -7.33 14.01 -19.71
N SER A 201 -6.83 13.74 -20.92
CA SER A 201 -7.33 12.65 -21.77
C SER A 201 -7.20 11.26 -21.13
N THR A 202 -6.17 11.02 -20.31
CA THR A 202 -6.02 9.75 -19.59
C THR A 202 -7.07 9.61 -18.48
N LEU A 203 -7.36 10.70 -17.74
CA LEU A 203 -8.42 10.70 -16.73
C LEU A 203 -9.79 10.48 -17.37
N GLU A 204 -10.07 11.16 -18.50
CA GLU A 204 -11.31 10.97 -19.28
C GLU A 204 -11.47 9.52 -19.72
N LYS A 205 -10.43 8.93 -20.33
CA LYS A 205 -10.43 7.54 -20.77
C LYS A 205 -10.72 6.59 -19.61
N TRP A 206 -10.04 6.78 -18.49
CA TRP A 206 -10.20 5.92 -17.31
C TRP A 206 -11.59 6.05 -16.68
N ALA A 207 -12.11 7.29 -16.54
CA ALA A 207 -13.45 7.50 -16.03
C ALA A 207 -14.51 6.79 -16.89
N LYS A 208 -14.40 6.92 -18.22
CA LYS A 208 -15.31 6.22 -19.17
C LYS A 208 -15.19 4.71 -19.05
N GLU A 209 -13.97 4.17 -18.96
CA GLU A 209 -13.75 2.73 -18.81
C GLU A 209 -14.39 2.16 -17.53
N LEU A 210 -14.27 2.88 -16.41
CA LEU A 210 -14.90 2.49 -15.15
C LEU A 210 -16.42 2.44 -15.26
N MET A 211 -17.02 3.43 -15.91
CA MET A 211 -18.47 3.52 -16.09
C MET A 211 -18.98 2.46 -17.09
N GLU A 212 -18.34 2.32 -18.25
CA GLU A 212 -18.73 1.37 -19.29
C GLU A 212 -18.62 -0.11 -18.85
N LYS A 213 -17.64 -0.41 -18.01
CA LYS A 213 -17.41 -1.77 -17.49
C LYS A 213 -18.05 -2.02 -16.13
N GLU A 214 -18.77 -1.05 -15.58
CA GLU A 214 -19.41 -1.10 -14.25
C GLU A 214 -18.40 -1.51 -13.14
N ILE A 215 -17.19 -0.96 -13.21
CA ILE A 215 -16.14 -1.25 -12.22
C ILE A 215 -16.26 -0.28 -11.04
N HIS A 216 -16.63 -0.82 -9.89
CA HIS A 216 -16.70 -0.05 -8.65
C HIS A 216 -15.33 0.01 -7.97
N VAL A 217 -14.82 1.21 -7.76
CA VAL A 217 -13.50 1.43 -7.17
C VAL A 217 -13.56 2.22 -5.87
N VAL A 218 -12.53 2.03 -5.04
CA VAL A 218 -12.14 2.97 -4.00
C VAL A 218 -10.97 3.78 -4.54
N ASN A 219 -11.20 5.05 -4.82
CA ASN A 219 -10.19 5.94 -5.38
C ASN A 219 -9.45 6.73 -4.29
N MET A 220 -8.22 7.13 -4.55
CA MET A 220 -7.39 7.87 -3.59
C MET A 220 -6.43 8.83 -4.30
N LEU A 221 -5.84 9.77 -3.56
CA LEU A 221 -4.68 10.54 -3.98
C LEU A 221 -3.39 9.91 -3.44
N GLY A 222 -3.22 9.92 -2.13
CA GLY A 222 -2.14 9.23 -1.45
C GLY A 222 -2.65 8.25 -0.42
N CYS A 223 -1.75 7.46 0.15
CA CYS A 223 -2.03 6.55 1.25
C CYS A 223 -0.79 6.39 2.15
N HIS A 224 -0.92 5.56 3.19
CA HIS A 224 0.18 5.23 4.10
C HIS A 224 1.39 4.56 3.43
N ASP A 225 1.22 3.99 2.23
CA ASP A 225 2.29 3.33 1.49
C ASP A 225 3.01 4.24 0.48
N GLY A 226 2.41 5.36 0.12
CA GLY A 226 2.95 6.29 -0.86
C GLY A 226 2.11 6.39 -2.12
N ILE A 227 2.75 6.69 -3.26
CA ILE A 227 2.10 6.91 -4.55
C ILE A 227 2.45 5.72 -5.46
N PRO A 228 1.48 4.87 -5.83
CA PRO A 228 1.69 3.77 -6.76
C PRO A 228 2.02 4.29 -8.15
N LEU A 229 3.04 3.71 -8.80
CA LEU A 229 3.46 4.11 -10.15
C LEU A 229 3.60 2.93 -11.11
N LEU A 230 3.99 1.76 -10.61
CA LEU A 230 4.06 0.55 -11.43
C LEU A 230 2.68 0.17 -12.01
N ASP A 231 1.64 0.46 -11.24
CA ASP A 231 0.25 0.23 -11.63
C ASP A 231 -0.14 0.97 -12.93
N LEU A 232 0.50 2.11 -13.23
CA LEU A 232 0.27 2.88 -14.47
C LEU A 232 0.80 2.22 -15.75
N LYS A 233 1.59 1.16 -15.63
CA LYS A 233 2.18 0.50 -16.79
C LYS A 233 1.11 -0.08 -17.72
N GLY A 234 1.17 0.32 -18.98
CA GLY A 234 0.17 -0.02 -20.00
C GLY A 234 -1.01 0.96 -20.09
N LEU A 235 -1.14 1.90 -19.15
CA LEU A 235 -2.13 2.98 -19.17
C LEU A 235 -1.56 4.27 -19.79
N ILE A 236 -0.34 4.63 -19.38
CA ILE A 236 0.43 5.75 -19.94
C ILE A 236 1.82 5.26 -20.40
N PRO A 237 2.50 6.00 -21.31
CA PRO A 237 3.84 5.64 -21.76
C PRO A 237 4.85 5.58 -20.61
N GLU A 238 5.83 4.67 -20.70
CA GLU A 238 6.84 4.48 -19.65
C GLU A 238 7.69 5.74 -19.41
N GLU A 239 7.95 6.53 -20.45
CA GLU A 239 8.65 7.82 -20.34
C GLU A 239 7.87 8.82 -19.44
N ARG A 240 6.54 8.79 -19.52
CA ARG A 240 5.68 9.64 -18.67
C ARG A 240 5.69 9.15 -17.23
N ILE A 241 5.69 7.85 -17.00
CA ILE A 241 5.85 7.28 -15.65
C ILE A 241 7.19 7.72 -15.06
N GLN A 242 8.28 7.66 -15.84
CA GLN A 242 9.58 8.11 -15.39
C GLN A 242 9.60 9.62 -15.08
N GLN A 243 8.96 10.45 -15.89
CA GLN A 243 8.83 11.89 -15.63
C GLN A 243 8.09 12.20 -14.32
N ILE A 244 7.05 11.42 -14.00
CA ILE A 244 6.35 11.54 -12.71
C ILE A 244 7.30 11.20 -11.57
N ILE A 245 8.04 10.09 -11.67
CA ILE A 245 9.05 9.67 -10.68
C ILE A 245 10.06 10.79 -10.45
N ASP A 246 10.69 11.28 -11.52
CA ASP A 246 11.72 12.31 -11.46
C ASP A 246 11.19 13.60 -10.83
N THR A 247 9.96 13.98 -11.15
CA THR A 247 9.28 15.15 -10.59
C THR A 247 9.08 15.01 -9.08
N VAL A 248 8.54 13.87 -8.62
CA VAL A 248 8.26 13.64 -7.20
C VAL A 248 9.56 13.50 -6.40
N VAL A 249 10.59 12.84 -6.97
CA VAL A 249 11.92 12.75 -6.35
C VAL A 249 12.59 14.12 -6.25
N ALA A 250 12.51 14.96 -7.28
CA ALA A 250 13.02 16.32 -7.24
C ALA A 250 12.33 17.19 -6.16
N ARG A 251 11.09 16.84 -5.80
CA ARG A 251 10.32 17.45 -4.70
C ARG A 251 10.52 16.75 -3.34
N GLY A 252 11.55 15.92 -3.22
CA GLY A 252 11.97 15.28 -1.96
C GLY A 252 11.35 13.93 -1.66
N GLY A 253 10.69 13.29 -2.61
CA GLY A 253 10.21 11.93 -2.47
C GLY A 253 11.31 10.87 -2.54
N TYR A 254 11.07 9.70 -2.00
CA TYR A 254 11.97 8.54 -2.07
C TYR A 254 11.39 7.45 -2.97
N VAL A 255 12.25 6.88 -3.82
CA VAL A 255 11.90 5.76 -4.68
C VAL A 255 12.13 4.44 -3.93
N LYS A 256 11.20 3.51 -4.08
CA LYS A 256 11.36 2.14 -3.61
C LYS A 256 11.47 1.19 -4.80
N ASP A 257 12.58 0.46 -4.86
CA ASP A 257 12.78 -0.59 -5.86
C ASP A 257 11.88 -1.79 -5.60
N LEU A 258 11.39 -2.41 -6.68
CA LEU A 258 10.62 -3.64 -6.60
C LEU A 258 11.53 -4.80 -6.16
N HIS A 259 11.38 -5.27 -4.92
CA HIS A 259 12.05 -6.46 -4.37
C HIS A 259 13.57 -6.54 -4.66
N GLY A 260 14.27 -5.40 -4.66
CA GLY A 260 15.71 -5.34 -4.92
C GLY A 260 16.10 -5.48 -6.39
N GLN A 261 15.16 -5.46 -7.31
CA GLN A 261 15.44 -5.33 -8.74
C GLN A 261 15.85 -3.89 -9.03
N LYS A 262 17.08 -3.71 -9.48
CA LYS A 262 17.57 -2.38 -9.87
C LYS A 262 16.75 -1.83 -11.03
N ASN A 263 16.34 -0.56 -10.90
CA ASN A 263 15.59 0.21 -11.91
C ASN A 263 14.14 -0.24 -12.17
N VAL A 264 13.52 -1.01 -11.28
CA VAL A 264 12.08 -1.26 -11.33
C VAL A 264 11.44 -0.60 -10.12
N TYR A 265 10.82 0.56 -10.30
CA TYR A 265 10.22 1.33 -9.23
C TYR A 265 8.78 0.88 -9.02
N TYR A 266 8.47 0.46 -7.80
CA TYR A 266 7.13 0.03 -7.41
C TYR A 266 6.25 1.23 -7.04
N GLN A 267 6.78 2.14 -6.25
CA GLN A 267 6.08 3.33 -5.76
C GLN A 267 7.09 4.43 -5.38
N VAL A 268 6.59 5.65 -5.29
CA VAL A 268 7.32 6.78 -4.68
C VAL A 268 6.72 7.07 -3.31
N ASN A 269 7.56 7.17 -2.29
CA ASN A 269 7.17 7.55 -0.96
C ASN A 269 7.29 9.07 -0.80
N ALA A 270 6.18 9.72 -0.65
CA ALA A 270 6.01 11.16 -0.44
C ALA A 270 4.60 11.40 0.10
N THR A 271 4.36 12.53 0.78
CA THR A 271 3.01 13.04 0.93
C THR A 271 2.51 13.54 -0.42
N TYR A 272 1.21 13.45 -0.68
CA TYR A 272 0.67 13.89 -1.97
C TYR A 272 0.84 15.40 -2.17
N TYR A 273 0.70 16.17 -1.09
CA TYR A 273 0.92 17.61 -1.10
C TYR A 273 2.37 17.98 -1.52
N SER A 274 3.39 17.32 -0.94
CA SER A 274 4.78 17.55 -1.37
C SER A 274 5.04 17.04 -2.79
N ALA A 275 4.40 15.93 -3.21
CA ALA A 275 4.49 15.44 -4.58
C ALA A 275 3.96 16.45 -5.61
N LEU A 276 2.96 17.27 -5.23
CA LEU A 276 2.42 18.37 -6.04
C LEU A 276 3.24 19.67 -5.92
N GLY A 277 4.37 19.69 -5.19
CA GLY A 277 5.23 20.85 -5.02
C GLY A 277 4.79 21.79 -3.91
N GLU A 278 3.99 21.32 -2.97
CA GLU A 278 3.44 22.10 -1.84
C GLU A 278 2.61 23.31 -2.32
N ASP A 279 1.89 23.10 -3.40
CA ASP A 279 1.05 24.12 -4.04
C ASP A 279 -0.43 23.86 -3.69
N ASP A 280 -1.05 24.80 -2.97
CA ASP A 280 -2.44 24.73 -2.53
C ASP A 280 -3.42 24.60 -3.69
N LYS A 281 -3.19 25.32 -4.80
CA LYS A 281 -4.06 25.26 -5.97
C LYS A 281 -4.00 23.89 -6.64
N LYS A 282 -2.80 23.33 -6.79
CA LYS A 282 -2.63 21.96 -7.31
C LYS A 282 -3.29 20.92 -6.41
N MET A 283 -3.15 21.07 -5.09
CA MET A 283 -3.76 20.13 -4.14
C MET A 283 -5.29 20.22 -4.19
N LEU A 284 -5.86 21.40 -4.21
CA LEU A 284 -7.32 21.59 -4.34
C LEU A 284 -7.85 21.07 -5.68
N MET A 285 -7.13 21.30 -6.78
CA MET A 285 -7.45 20.74 -8.08
C MET A 285 -7.42 19.20 -8.04
N ALA A 286 -6.38 18.61 -7.48
CA ALA A 286 -6.26 17.17 -7.35
C ALA A 286 -7.43 16.58 -6.53
N ARG A 287 -7.81 17.26 -5.44
CA ARG A 287 -8.95 16.85 -4.61
C ARG A 287 -10.28 16.99 -5.36
N ALA A 288 -10.49 18.08 -6.10
CA ALA A 288 -11.68 18.26 -6.92
C ALA A 288 -11.80 17.15 -7.98
N LEU A 289 -10.70 16.85 -8.68
CA LEU A 289 -10.66 15.74 -9.64
C LEU A 289 -10.98 14.40 -8.98
N GLN A 290 -10.38 14.10 -7.81
CA GLN A 290 -10.69 12.87 -7.06
C GLN A 290 -12.18 12.78 -6.71
N MET A 291 -12.80 13.90 -6.26
CA MET A 291 -14.22 13.91 -5.87
C MET A 291 -15.14 13.69 -7.08
N PHE A 292 -14.71 14.05 -8.27
CA PHE A 292 -15.52 13.88 -9.49
C PHE A 292 -15.17 12.62 -10.30
N MET A 293 -14.07 11.95 -10.02
CA MET A 293 -13.80 10.62 -10.58
C MET A 293 -14.79 9.57 -10.05
N PRO A 294 -15.11 8.54 -10.84
CA PRO A 294 -15.93 7.42 -10.36
C PRO A 294 -15.34 6.74 -9.13
N GLY A 295 -16.21 6.18 -8.28
CA GLY A 295 -15.82 5.41 -7.11
C GLY A 295 -16.11 6.06 -5.77
N LYS A 296 -15.70 5.37 -4.69
CA LYS A 296 -15.75 5.88 -3.30
C LYS A 296 -14.41 6.55 -2.97
N PRO A 297 -14.39 7.87 -2.68
CA PRO A 297 -13.15 8.54 -2.30
C PRO A 297 -12.64 8.05 -0.94
N GLN A 298 -11.37 7.62 -0.90
CA GLN A 298 -10.61 7.41 0.31
C GLN A 298 -9.64 8.58 0.47
N VAL A 299 -9.61 9.19 1.63
CA VAL A 299 -8.77 10.36 1.91
C VAL A 299 -7.75 9.99 2.99
N TRP A 300 -6.46 10.08 2.64
CA TRP A 300 -5.38 9.96 3.60
C TRP A 300 -5.32 11.24 4.46
N TYR A 301 -5.21 11.08 5.77
CA TYR A 301 -5.30 12.24 6.67
C TYR A 301 -4.21 13.30 6.42
N LEU A 302 -2.97 12.89 6.11
CA LEU A 302 -1.92 13.85 5.78
C LEU A 302 -2.22 14.66 4.52
N ASP A 303 -2.87 14.05 3.51
CA ASP A 303 -3.28 14.77 2.30
C ASP A 303 -4.39 15.78 2.61
N LEU A 304 -5.34 15.42 3.50
CA LEU A 304 -6.38 16.34 3.96
C LEU A 304 -5.78 17.56 4.66
N PHE A 305 -4.79 17.36 5.50
CA PHE A 305 -4.13 18.41 6.25
C PHE A 305 -2.95 19.07 5.52
N ALA A 306 -2.79 18.82 4.22
CA ALA A 306 -1.69 19.33 3.40
C ALA A 306 -0.31 19.07 4.06
N GLY A 307 -0.15 17.87 4.63
CA GLY A 307 1.06 17.47 5.33
C GLY A 307 2.25 17.35 4.37
N LYS A 308 3.40 17.82 4.83
CA LYS A 308 4.66 17.80 4.08
C LYS A 308 5.46 16.54 4.35
N ASN A 309 6.42 16.26 3.47
CA ASN A 309 7.39 15.18 3.64
C ASN A 309 8.17 15.31 4.96
N ASP A 310 8.15 14.26 5.80
CA ASP A 310 8.90 14.21 7.07
C ASP A 310 10.24 13.47 6.92
N HIS A 311 11.24 14.18 6.41
CA HIS A 311 12.60 13.63 6.25
C HIS A 311 13.26 13.28 7.58
N GLU A 312 12.91 13.97 8.68
CA GLU A 312 13.46 13.67 10.00
C GLU A 312 12.91 12.36 10.56
N ALA A 313 11.64 12.03 10.30
CA ALA A 313 11.10 10.73 10.63
C ALA A 313 11.82 9.60 9.89
N VAL A 314 12.13 9.79 8.60
CA VAL A 314 12.91 8.82 7.82
C VAL A 314 14.31 8.61 8.41
N LYS A 315 15.01 9.68 8.78
CA LYS A 315 16.32 9.60 9.43
C LYS A 315 16.27 8.86 10.76
N ARG A 316 15.26 9.14 11.60
CA ARG A 316 15.06 8.45 12.89
C ARG A 316 14.77 6.97 12.71
N ALA A 317 14.01 6.60 11.71
CA ALA A 317 13.65 5.21 11.43
C ALA A 317 14.81 4.38 10.87
N GLY A 318 15.79 5.03 10.21
CA GLY A 318 16.98 4.37 9.67
C GLY A 318 16.69 3.50 8.43
N ALA A 319 17.46 2.45 8.26
CA ALA A 319 17.34 1.58 7.08
C ALA A 319 15.92 0.98 6.96
N GLY A 320 15.30 1.11 5.78
CA GLY A 320 13.93 0.65 5.52
C GLY A 320 12.83 1.62 5.95
N GLY A 321 13.17 2.75 6.61
CA GLY A 321 12.21 3.72 7.13
C GLY A 321 11.65 4.73 6.11
N HIS A 322 11.85 4.53 4.82
CA HIS A 322 11.43 5.48 3.77
C HIS A 322 9.92 5.78 3.77
N LYS A 323 9.07 4.86 4.24
CA LYS A 323 7.63 5.09 4.37
C LYS A 323 7.25 6.09 5.47
N GLU A 324 8.14 6.35 6.42
CA GLU A 324 7.87 7.30 7.51
C GLU A 324 7.76 8.76 7.00
N ILE A 325 8.19 9.03 5.78
CA ILE A 325 8.08 10.34 5.13
C ILE A 325 6.63 10.85 5.03
N ASN A 326 5.66 9.94 4.91
CA ASN A 326 4.24 10.25 4.76
C ASN A 326 3.36 9.63 5.86
N ARG A 327 3.94 9.43 7.07
CA ARG A 327 3.25 8.83 8.22
C ARG A 327 3.36 9.67 9.49
N THR A 328 3.61 10.97 9.36
CA THR A 328 3.69 11.89 10.50
C THR A 328 2.42 11.84 11.34
N ASN A 329 2.57 11.61 12.63
CA ASN A 329 1.45 11.69 13.58
C ASN A 329 1.13 13.16 13.89
N LEU A 330 -0.14 13.52 13.77
CA LEU A 330 -0.64 14.85 14.15
C LEU A 330 -1.25 14.80 15.55
N SER A 331 -0.85 15.72 16.41
CA SER A 331 -1.51 15.93 17.72
C SER A 331 -2.85 16.63 17.52
N ALA A 332 -3.74 16.53 18.50
CA ALA A 332 -5.03 17.24 18.49
C ALA A 332 -4.86 18.75 18.31
N ALA A 333 -3.88 19.37 18.99
CA ALA A 333 -3.60 20.79 18.85
C ALA A 333 -3.14 21.17 17.43
N GLN A 334 -2.30 20.35 16.79
CA GLN A 334 -1.92 20.57 15.39
C GLN A 334 -3.12 20.46 14.45
N ILE A 335 -3.99 19.47 14.65
CA ILE A 335 -5.23 19.31 13.88
C ILE A 335 -6.11 20.55 14.03
N GLU A 336 -6.32 21.05 15.25
CA GLU A 336 -7.11 22.25 15.50
C GLU A 336 -6.58 23.49 14.77
N GLU A 337 -5.25 23.66 14.70
CA GLU A 337 -4.65 24.75 13.94
C GLU A 337 -4.78 24.55 12.42
N LEU A 338 -4.52 23.34 11.93
CA LEU A 338 -4.63 23.03 10.50
C LEU A 338 -6.08 23.18 10.00
N MET A 339 -7.07 22.86 10.80
CA MET A 339 -8.49 23.07 10.50
C MET A 339 -8.87 24.54 10.24
N LYS A 340 -8.04 25.49 10.66
CA LYS A 340 -8.27 26.93 10.42
C LYS A 340 -7.74 27.39 9.07
N THR A 341 -6.89 26.60 8.41
CA THR A 341 -6.29 26.93 7.11
C THR A 341 -7.29 26.81 5.97
N ASP A 342 -7.14 27.66 4.95
CA ASP A 342 -8.05 27.66 3.82
C ASP A 342 -7.96 26.38 3.00
N ILE A 343 -6.76 25.83 2.82
CA ILE A 343 -6.56 24.56 2.09
C ILE A 343 -7.35 23.41 2.71
N VAL A 344 -7.40 23.32 4.05
CA VAL A 344 -8.17 22.26 4.74
C VAL A 344 -9.67 22.53 4.63
N LYS A 345 -10.11 23.78 4.84
CA LYS A 345 -11.53 24.15 4.73
C LYS A 345 -12.09 23.87 3.33
N GLU A 346 -11.36 24.24 2.28
CA GLU A 346 -11.77 23.99 0.91
C GLU A 346 -11.80 22.49 0.57
N GLN A 347 -10.83 21.71 1.04
CA GLN A 347 -10.91 20.26 0.89
C GLN A 347 -12.12 19.66 1.62
N LEU A 348 -12.41 20.13 2.85
CA LEU A 348 -13.59 19.67 3.60
C LEU A 348 -14.89 20.07 2.91
N LYS A 349 -14.95 21.25 2.27
CA LYS A 349 -16.10 21.67 1.44
C LYS A 349 -16.31 20.69 0.27
N LEU A 350 -15.24 20.31 -0.43
CA LEU A 350 -15.31 19.32 -1.51
C LEU A 350 -15.78 17.93 -1.00
N LEU A 351 -15.27 17.47 0.12
CA LEU A 351 -15.67 16.19 0.73
C LEU A 351 -17.15 16.23 1.17
N HIS A 352 -17.56 17.33 1.80
CA HIS A 352 -18.96 17.54 2.20
C HIS A 352 -19.89 17.47 0.98
N PHE A 353 -19.57 18.22 -0.05
CA PHE A 353 -20.33 18.23 -1.30
C PHE A 353 -20.48 16.81 -1.88
N ARG A 354 -19.36 16.08 -2.02
CA ARG A 354 -19.37 14.69 -2.53
C ARG A 354 -20.23 13.76 -1.70
N ASN A 355 -20.30 13.97 -0.38
CA ASN A 355 -21.06 13.12 0.54
C ASN A 355 -22.56 13.39 0.55
N VAL A 356 -22.97 14.63 0.33
CA VAL A 356 -24.38 15.02 0.50
C VAL A 356 -25.15 15.22 -0.81
N SER A 357 -24.46 15.55 -1.90
CA SER A 357 -25.12 15.76 -3.20
C SER A 357 -25.65 14.43 -3.74
N LYS A 358 -26.91 14.46 -4.20
CA LYS A 358 -27.59 13.33 -4.82
C LYS A 358 -27.13 13.06 -6.24
N ALA A 359 -26.44 14.01 -6.87
CA ALA A 359 -25.91 13.84 -8.23
C ALA A 359 -24.93 12.67 -8.34
N PHE A 360 -24.30 12.27 -7.22
CA PHE A 360 -23.35 11.16 -7.19
C PHE A 360 -24.01 9.86 -6.72
N GLY A 361 -23.56 8.75 -7.26
CA GLY A 361 -24.04 7.42 -6.88
C GLY A 361 -23.46 6.33 -7.78
N PHE A 362 -23.66 5.07 -7.41
CA PHE A 362 -23.26 3.95 -8.28
C PHE A 362 -24.17 3.82 -9.52
N ASP A 363 -25.42 4.26 -9.41
CA ASP A 363 -26.40 4.25 -10.50
C ASP A 363 -26.45 5.59 -11.24
N ALA A 364 -25.55 6.53 -10.93
CA ALA A 364 -25.48 7.84 -11.56
C ALA A 364 -24.81 7.76 -12.93
N GLU A 365 -25.22 8.61 -13.86
CA GLU A 365 -24.58 8.77 -15.16
C GLU A 365 -23.46 9.81 -15.09
N LEU A 366 -22.39 9.56 -15.83
CA LEU A 366 -21.25 10.46 -15.94
C LEU A 366 -20.92 10.75 -17.39
N ALA A 367 -20.91 12.03 -17.75
CA ALA A 367 -20.29 12.52 -18.98
C ALA A 367 -18.94 13.17 -18.65
N VAL A 368 -17.90 12.79 -19.40
CA VAL A 368 -16.54 13.35 -19.24
C VAL A 368 -16.01 13.74 -20.60
N SER A 369 -15.42 14.95 -20.69
CA SER A 369 -14.75 15.43 -21.91
C SER A 369 -13.53 16.26 -21.59
N THR A 370 -12.53 16.18 -22.47
CA THR A 370 -11.31 17.00 -22.41
C THR A 370 -11.20 17.84 -23.68
N GLU A 371 -11.09 19.16 -23.52
CA GLU A 371 -10.88 20.12 -24.59
C GLU A 371 -9.66 20.98 -24.28
N GLY A 372 -8.55 20.74 -24.97
CA GLY A 372 -7.28 21.39 -24.66
C GLY A 372 -6.81 21.10 -23.23
N GLU A 373 -6.67 22.15 -22.44
CA GLU A 373 -6.21 22.05 -21.03
C GLU A 373 -7.40 21.92 -20.04
N ILE A 374 -8.63 21.86 -20.53
CA ILE A 374 -9.83 21.81 -19.71
C ILE A 374 -10.43 20.43 -19.72
N ILE A 375 -10.67 19.87 -18.54
CA ILE A 375 -11.46 18.66 -18.34
C ILE A 375 -12.79 19.02 -17.67
N THR A 376 -13.87 18.42 -18.15
CA THR A 376 -15.23 18.63 -17.62
C THR A 376 -15.84 17.29 -17.24
N PHE A 377 -16.38 17.22 -16.03
CA PHE A 377 -17.17 16.10 -15.51
C PHE A 377 -18.60 16.58 -15.27
N ILE A 378 -19.59 15.81 -15.71
CA ILE A 378 -21.01 16.09 -15.46
C ILE A 378 -21.62 14.81 -14.90
N TRP A 379 -21.94 14.81 -13.62
CA TRP A 379 -22.72 13.77 -12.97
C TRP A 379 -24.20 14.09 -13.00
N THR A 380 -25.02 13.08 -13.28
CA THR A 380 -26.48 13.20 -13.28
C THR A 380 -27.09 11.97 -12.61
N ASN A 381 -27.97 12.20 -11.64
CA ASN A 381 -28.66 11.14 -10.91
C ASN A 381 -29.99 11.65 -10.35
N GLN A 382 -31.08 10.93 -10.59
CA GLN A 382 -32.42 11.23 -10.06
C GLN A 382 -32.91 12.68 -10.31
N GLY A 383 -32.51 13.27 -11.43
CA GLY A 383 -32.85 14.65 -11.78
C GLY A 383 -31.92 15.72 -11.22
N GLU A 384 -30.98 15.38 -10.38
CA GLU A 384 -29.95 16.27 -9.86
C GLU A 384 -28.66 16.16 -10.68
N SER A 385 -27.89 17.24 -10.72
CA SER A 385 -26.63 17.30 -11.48
C SER A 385 -25.53 18.03 -10.74
N ALA A 386 -24.29 17.63 -10.99
CA ALA A 386 -23.08 18.27 -10.49
C ALA A 386 -22.04 18.32 -11.62
N THR A 387 -21.50 19.51 -11.88
CA THR A 387 -20.51 19.75 -12.93
C THR A 387 -19.22 20.27 -12.33
N LEU A 388 -18.10 19.66 -12.68
CA LEU A 388 -16.75 20.20 -12.47
C LEU A 388 -16.18 20.60 -13.84
N ARG A 389 -15.75 21.84 -13.97
CA ARG A 389 -14.96 22.33 -15.10
C ARG A 389 -13.59 22.77 -14.57
N ALA A 390 -12.53 22.10 -14.98
CA ALA A 390 -11.20 22.24 -14.40
C ALA A 390 -10.15 22.56 -15.48
N ASN A 391 -9.38 23.63 -15.30
CA ASN A 391 -8.24 23.96 -16.15
C ASN A 391 -6.95 23.38 -15.52
N LEU A 392 -6.41 22.34 -16.14
CA LEU A 392 -5.26 21.57 -15.64
C LEU A 392 -3.93 22.32 -15.67
N LYS A 393 -3.86 23.49 -16.33
CA LYS A 393 -2.65 24.30 -16.42
C LYS A 393 -2.66 25.48 -15.45
N THR A 394 -3.81 26.13 -15.26
CA THR A 394 -3.94 27.25 -14.32
C THR A 394 -4.31 26.79 -12.92
N PHE A 395 -4.75 25.53 -12.78
CA PHE A 395 -5.27 24.91 -11.56
C PHE A 395 -6.50 25.63 -10.99
N GLU A 396 -7.25 26.28 -11.87
CA GLU A 396 -8.53 26.89 -11.54
C GLU A 396 -9.67 25.93 -11.91
N TYR A 397 -10.66 25.84 -11.07
CA TYR A 397 -11.84 25.02 -11.32
C TYR A 397 -13.11 25.73 -10.86
N GLU A 398 -14.22 25.34 -11.47
CA GLU A 398 -15.56 25.76 -11.14
C GLU A 398 -16.42 24.52 -10.90
N ILE A 399 -17.20 24.55 -9.84
CA ILE A 399 -18.21 23.53 -9.54
C ILE A 399 -19.57 24.20 -9.54
N THR A 400 -20.50 23.64 -10.31
CA THR A 400 -21.90 24.02 -10.32
C THR A 400 -22.76 22.78 -10.02
N ASP A 401 -23.84 22.97 -9.26
CA ASP A 401 -24.76 21.90 -8.92
C ASP A 401 -26.21 22.40 -8.92
N SER A 402 -27.14 21.49 -9.24
CA SER A 402 -28.58 21.81 -9.28
C SER A 402 -29.20 21.97 -7.90
N GLU A 403 -28.54 21.44 -6.87
CA GLU A 403 -29.01 21.44 -5.47
C GLU A 403 -28.56 22.69 -4.70
N GLY A 404 -27.58 23.46 -5.21
CA GLY A 404 -27.03 24.66 -4.55
C GLY A 404 -26.21 24.33 -3.29
N ILE A 405 -25.61 23.15 -3.23
CA ILE A 405 -24.85 22.68 -2.05
C ILE A 405 -23.46 23.28 -2.03
N TYR A 406 -22.82 23.42 -3.21
CA TYR A 406 -21.43 23.85 -3.31
C TYR A 406 -21.27 25.39 -3.27
N ALA A 407 -22.32 26.17 -3.42
CA ALA A 407 -22.32 27.64 -3.51
C ALA A 407 -21.58 28.34 -2.34
#